data_cd19cb79fb74560e52c170dcd4bec42e
#
_entry.id   cd19cb79fb74560e52c170dcd4bec42e
#
_cell.length_a   1.000
_cell.length_b   1.000
_cell.length_c   1.000
_cell.angle_alpha   90.00
_cell.angle_beta   90.00
_cell.angle_gamma   90.00
#
_symmetry.space_group_name_H-M   'P 1'
#
loop_
_entity.id
_entity.type
_entity.pdbx_description
1 polymer ?
#
loop_
_entity_poly.entity_id
_entity_poly.type
_entity_poly.pdbx_seq_one_letter_code
_entity_poly.pdbx_strand_id
1 'polypeptide(L)'
;EMCIRDRIKNLTYVEDTGKKQLIGYGLVVGLDGTGDRATGTQGAIFTVQTISNMLENFGITVPNQRLRTRNVAAVMVTAELPSWGMIGSQFDVNVASLGDATSLQGGVLLMAPLKAGDNPSKIWGMAQGPISIGGYNADSGGGDQIKKNHALTGRVPNGASLVTKPDNMDFSSEKKLRFILHNPDYNTAIDIKEKMITFTPEGANVPVDAKVLSSGVVEVNLDEQLLEANPNYVPG
;
A
#
# COMPACT_ATOMS: atom_id res chain seq x y z
N GLU A 1 -15.96 3.94 37.76
CA GLU A 1 -16.25 2.63 37.10
C GLU A 1 -16.63 2.91 35.65
N MET A 2 -15.66 2.91 34.78
CA MET A 2 -15.88 3.08 33.33
C MET A 2 -15.99 1.67 32.75
N CYS A 3 -17.21 1.19 32.54
CA CYS A 3 -17.47 -0.08 31.87
C CYS A 3 -17.12 0.04 30.38
N ILE A 4 -15.85 0.06 30.06
CA ILE A 4 -15.38 -0.06 28.67
C ILE A 4 -15.19 -1.55 28.43
N ARG A 5 -16.17 -2.18 27.80
CA ARG A 5 -15.99 -3.49 27.15
C ARG A 5 -15.23 -3.29 25.84
N ASP A 6 -14.04 -2.72 25.91
CA ASP A 6 -13.21 -2.61 24.74
C ASP A 6 -12.62 -3.99 24.42
N ARG A 7 -12.75 -4.38 23.17
CA ARG A 7 -12.15 -5.62 22.69
C ARG A 7 -10.65 -5.39 22.51
N ILE A 8 -9.82 -6.38 22.79
CA ILE A 8 -8.35 -6.32 22.62
C ILE A 8 -7.99 -5.80 21.21
N LYS A 9 -8.71 -6.24 20.18
CA LYS A 9 -8.51 -5.79 18.80
C LYS A 9 -8.69 -4.27 18.56
N ASN A 10 -9.41 -3.56 19.45
CA ASN A 10 -9.61 -2.12 19.33
C ASN A 10 -8.50 -1.34 20.05
N LEU A 11 -7.82 -1.99 20.97
CA LEU A 11 -6.76 -1.41 21.79
C LEU A 11 -5.36 -1.71 21.26
N THR A 12 -5.22 -2.77 20.46
CA THR A 12 -3.94 -3.28 19.99
C THR A 12 -3.95 -3.61 18.51
N TYR A 13 -2.76 -3.65 17.93
CA TYR A 13 -2.48 -4.29 16.65
C TYR A 13 -1.34 -5.29 16.82
N VAL A 14 -1.28 -6.29 15.97
CA VAL A 14 -0.21 -7.30 16.00
C VAL A 14 1.04 -6.72 15.35
N GLU A 15 2.21 -6.94 15.95
CA GLU A 15 3.51 -6.59 15.35
C GLU A 15 3.60 -7.20 13.95
N ASP A 16 4.28 -6.53 13.04
CA ASP A 16 4.42 -6.90 11.62
C ASP A 16 3.12 -6.94 10.79
N THR A 17 1.96 -6.63 11.37
CA THR A 17 0.74 -6.39 10.59
C THR A 17 0.66 -4.97 10.04
N GLY A 18 1.74 -4.20 10.19
CA GLY A 18 1.85 -2.85 9.65
C GLY A 18 1.70 -2.83 8.14
N LYS A 19 1.00 -1.83 7.64
CA LYS A 19 0.89 -1.59 6.20
C LYS A 19 2.25 -1.24 5.63
N LYS A 20 2.74 -2.04 4.67
CA LYS A 20 4.01 -1.77 4.00
C LYS A 20 3.79 -0.73 2.90
N GLN A 21 4.56 0.35 2.95
CA GLN A 21 4.48 1.39 1.92
C GLN A 21 5.28 0.95 0.69
N LEU A 22 4.60 0.98 -0.47
CA LEU A 22 5.18 0.66 -1.76
C LEU A 22 5.27 1.92 -2.62
N ILE A 23 6.37 2.02 -3.36
CA ILE A 23 6.64 3.11 -4.28
C ILE A 23 7.03 2.53 -5.63
N GLY A 24 6.55 3.15 -6.70
CA GLY A 24 6.91 2.81 -8.05
C GLY A 24 6.99 4.05 -8.94
N TYR A 25 7.61 3.87 -10.08
CA TYR A 25 7.62 4.85 -11.15
C TYR A 25 6.84 4.28 -12.33
N GLY A 26 5.99 5.09 -12.95
CA GLY A 26 5.17 4.66 -14.07
C GLY A 26 4.95 5.76 -15.11
N LEU A 27 4.30 5.36 -16.20
CA LEU A 27 3.83 6.26 -17.24
C LEU A 27 2.31 6.21 -17.32
N VAL A 28 1.70 7.35 -17.46
CA VAL A 28 0.28 7.52 -17.77
C VAL A 28 0.14 7.91 -19.22
N VAL A 29 -0.68 7.20 -19.96
CA VAL A 29 -0.94 7.44 -21.37
C VAL A 29 -2.42 7.78 -21.63
N GLY A 30 -2.71 8.31 -22.82
CA GLY A 30 -4.09 8.64 -23.19
C GLY A 30 -4.55 10.02 -22.69
N LEU A 31 -3.61 10.89 -22.32
CA LEU A 31 -3.88 12.25 -21.89
C LEU A 31 -4.15 13.13 -23.11
N ASP A 32 -5.26 13.85 -23.12
CA ASP A 32 -5.66 14.73 -24.25
C ASP A 32 -4.92 16.07 -24.19
N GLY A 33 -3.64 16.04 -24.58
CA GLY A 33 -2.76 17.20 -24.61
C GLY A 33 -2.37 17.76 -23.24
N THR A 34 -2.76 17.10 -22.15
CA THR A 34 -2.51 17.54 -20.75
C THR A 34 -1.28 16.89 -20.11
N GLY A 35 -0.62 15.98 -20.82
CA GLY A 35 0.61 15.32 -20.38
C GLY A 35 1.84 16.21 -20.38
N ASP A 36 2.99 15.60 -20.12
CA ASP A 36 4.28 16.30 -20.04
C ASP A 36 4.67 16.92 -21.37
N ARG A 37 5.24 18.13 -21.33
CA ARG A 37 5.68 18.86 -22.52
C ARG A 37 7.13 18.53 -22.83
N ALA A 38 7.37 17.93 -23.99
CA ALA A 38 8.71 17.52 -24.43
C ALA A 38 9.63 18.69 -24.82
N THR A 39 9.28 19.94 -24.50
CA THR A 39 10.01 21.11 -24.97
C THR A 39 10.94 21.68 -23.91
N GLY A 40 12.21 21.27 -23.94
CA GLY A 40 13.32 22.08 -23.42
C GLY A 40 13.51 22.19 -21.89
N THR A 41 12.67 21.66 -21.05
CA THR A 41 12.80 21.76 -19.60
C THR A 41 13.01 20.39 -18.96
N GLN A 42 13.70 20.35 -17.84
CA GLN A 42 14.21 19.13 -17.17
C GLN A 42 13.13 18.07 -16.84
N GLY A 43 11.84 18.44 -16.76
CA GLY A 43 10.74 17.51 -16.42
C GLY A 43 10.42 16.47 -17.51
N ALA A 44 10.54 16.86 -18.79
CA ALA A 44 10.22 15.98 -19.91
C ALA A 44 11.30 14.94 -20.24
N ILE A 45 12.50 15.10 -19.72
CA ILE A 45 13.63 14.20 -20.01
C ILE A 45 13.32 12.79 -19.50
N PHE A 46 12.76 12.66 -18.30
CA PHE A 46 12.40 11.36 -17.72
C PHE A 46 11.32 10.65 -18.55
N THR A 47 10.29 11.39 -18.97
CA THR A 47 9.17 10.83 -19.76
C THR A 47 9.67 10.34 -21.11
N VAL A 48 10.46 11.14 -21.83
CA VAL A 48 11.03 10.79 -23.13
C VAL A 48 11.96 9.58 -23.03
N GLN A 49 12.85 9.57 -22.03
CA GLN A 49 13.78 8.44 -21.82
C GLN A 49 13.04 7.15 -21.52
N THR A 50 12.01 7.21 -20.64
CA THR A 50 11.23 6.03 -20.28
C THR A 50 10.45 5.49 -21.46
N ILE A 51 9.85 6.35 -22.28
CA ILE A 51 9.16 5.94 -23.51
C ILE A 51 10.15 5.30 -24.49
N SER A 52 11.33 5.89 -24.67
CA SER A 52 12.36 5.32 -25.53
C SER A 52 12.77 3.92 -25.09
N ASN A 53 13.08 3.74 -23.79
CA ASN A 53 13.43 2.45 -23.23
C ASN A 53 12.29 1.43 -23.37
N MET A 54 11.03 1.86 -23.21
CA MET A 54 9.87 1.01 -23.40
C MET A 54 9.71 0.57 -24.85
N LEU A 55 9.88 1.48 -25.83
CA LEU A 55 9.82 1.18 -27.25
C LEU A 55 10.96 0.24 -27.68
N GLU A 56 12.15 0.44 -27.13
CA GLU A 56 13.30 -0.46 -27.36
C GLU A 56 13.00 -1.89 -26.90
N ASN A 57 12.31 -2.08 -25.76
CA ASN A 57 11.87 -3.39 -25.31
C ASN A 57 10.88 -4.07 -26.27
N PHE A 58 10.15 -3.29 -27.07
CA PHE A 58 9.29 -3.78 -28.16
C PHE A 58 10.03 -3.89 -29.51
N GLY A 59 11.35 -3.66 -29.53
CA GLY A 59 12.17 -3.71 -30.74
C GLY A 59 12.07 -2.46 -31.64
N ILE A 60 11.55 -1.36 -31.12
CA ILE A 60 11.39 -0.10 -31.84
C ILE A 60 12.41 0.91 -31.32
N THR A 61 13.39 1.25 -32.13
CA THR A 61 14.41 2.26 -31.79
C THR A 61 13.98 3.65 -32.32
N VAL A 62 13.72 4.56 -31.39
CA VAL A 62 13.34 5.95 -31.73
C VAL A 62 14.35 6.93 -31.11
N PRO A 63 14.95 7.85 -31.92
CA PRO A 63 15.84 8.87 -31.37
C PRO A 63 15.07 9.79 -30.40
N ASN A 64 15.58 9.98 -29.20
CA ASN A 64 14.97 10.80 -28.13
C ASN A 64 14.62 12.22 -28.55
N GLN A 65 15.40 12.80 -29.48
CA GLN A 65 15.22 14.17 -30.00
C GLN A 65 13.94 14.34 -30.83
N ARG A 66 13.32 13.27 -31.31
CA ARG A 66 12.13 13.30 -32.17
C ARG A 66 10.84 12.96 -31.41
N LEU A 67 10.94 12.52 -30.17
CA LEU A 67 9.76 12.21 -29.35
C LEU A 67 9.16 13.51 -28.81
N ARG A 68 7.97 13.84 -29.28
CA ARG A 68 7.14 14.92 -28.74
C ARG A 68 5.87 14.29 -28.16
N THR A 69 5.73 14.36 -26.88
CA THR A 69 4.57 13.76 -26.20
C THR A 69 3.83 14.84 -25.43
N ARG A 70 2.52 14.94 -25.64
CA ARG A 70 1.60 15.71 -24.81
C ARG A 70 0.55 14.81 -24.20
N ASN A 71 0.53 13.54 -24.62
CA ASN A 71 -0.49 12.56 -24.20
C ASN A 71 0.07 11.56 -23.21
N VAL A 72 1.31 11.79 -22.72
CA VAL A 72 1.98 10.93 -21.75
C VAL A 72 2.52 11.77 -20.60
N ALA A 73 2.44 11.25 -19.37
CA ALA A 73 3.02 11.87 -18.20
C ALA A 73 3.80 10.84 -17.37
N ALA A 74 4.95 11.27 -16.85
CA ALA A 74 5.67 10.53 -15.84
C ALA A 74 5.01 10.70 -14.47
N VAL A 75 4.83 9.58 -13.76
CA VAL A 75 4.12 9.59 -12.48
C VAL A 75 4.85 8.77 -11.42
N MET A 76 4.74 9.24 -10.18
CA MET A 76 5.02 8.46 -9.00
C MET A 76 3.78 7.68 -8.62
N VAL A 77 3.97 6.40 -8.34
CA VAL A 77 2.92 5.47 -7.94
C VAL A 77 3.19 5.06 -6.51
N THR A 78 2.21 5.25 -5.63
CA THR A 78 2.31 4.86 -4.22
C THR A 78 1.16 3.96 -3.84
N ALA A 79 1.42 2.98 -3.00
CA ALA A 79 0.40 2.06 -2.53
C ALA A 79 0.70 1.59 -1.09
N GLU A 80 -0.33 1.22 -0.38
CA GLU A 80 -0.23 0.56 0.91
C GLU A 80 -0.54 -0.92 0.73
N LEU A 81 0.46 -1.76 0.94
CA LEU A 81 0.29 -3.20 0.91
C LEU A 81 -0.32 -3.64 2.25
N PRO A 82 -1.52 -4.26 2.25
CA PRO A 82 -2.05 -4.84 3.47
C PRO A 82 -1.22 -6.06 3.89
N SER A 83 -0.97 -6.21 5.18
CA SER A 83 -0.18 -7.30 5.75
C SER A 83 -0.74 -8.69 5.46
N TRP A 84 -2.06 -8.80 5.27
CA TRP A 84 -2.77 -10.05 4.97
C TRP A 84 -2.85 -10.36 3.47
N GLY A 85 -2.18 -9.59 2.60
CA GLY A 85 -2.22 -9.77 1.15
C GLY A 85 -1.63 -11.12 0.72
N MET A 86 -2.36 -11.87 -0.08
CA MET A 86 -1.86 -13.08 -0.77
C MET A 86 -1.44 -12.74 -2.19
N ILE A 87 -0.60 -13.57 -2.81
CA ILE A 87 -0.25 -13.42 -4.22
C ILE A 87 -1.52 -13.37 -5.06
N GLY A 88 -1.64 -12.34 -5.90
CA GLY A 88 -2.83 -12.06 -6.69
C GLY A 88 -3.86 -11.16 -6.01
N SER A 89 -3.71 -10.82 -4.71
CA SER A 89 -4.57 -9.83 -4.06
C SER A 89 -4.45 -8.48 -4.75
N GLN A 90 -5.60 -7.83 -4.92
CA GLN A 90 -5.66 -6.50 -5.51
C GLN A 90 -5.77 -5.43 -4.43
N PHE A 91 -5.11 -4.30 -4.67
CA PHE A 91 -5.16 -3.14 -3.77
C PHE A 91 -5.09 -1.83 -4.56
N ASP A 92 -5.50 -0.77 -3.92
CA ASP A 92 -5.59 0.55 -4.53
C ASP A 92 -4.22 1.21 -4.64
N VAL A 93 -4.09 2.04 -5.66
CA VAL A 93 -2.85 2.78 -5.95
C VAL A 93 -3.15 4.25 -6.09
N ASN A 94 -2.31 5.09 -5.51
CA ASN A 94 -2.33 6.52 -5.74
C ASN A 94 -1.25 6.89 -6.76
N VAL A 95 -1.59 7.81 -7.65
CA VAL A 95 -0.75 8.26 -8.74
C VAL A 95 -0.59 9.78 -8.65
N ALA A 96 0.64 10.27 -8.74
CA ALA A 96 0.95 11.69 -8.72
C ALA A 96 1.92 12.05 -9.85
N SER A 97 1.65 13.13 -10.59
CA SER A 97 2.52 13.60 -11.65
C SER A 97 3.88 14.03 -11.10
N LEU A 98 4.95 13.63 -11.78
CA LEU A 98 6.34 14.03 -11.51
C LEU A 98 6.82 15.14 -12.46
N GLY A 99 6.19 15.25 -13.63
CA GLY A 99 6.57 16.17 -14.66
C GLY A 99 5.75 17.47 -14.64
N ASP A 100 5.60 18.08 -15.80
CA ASP A 100 4.87 19.31 -16.03
C ASP A 100 3.47 19.07 -16.65
N ALA A 101 2.94 17.87 -16.50
CA ALA A 101 1.56 17.56 -16.86
C ALA A 101 0.59 18.49 -16.16
N THR A 102 -0.47 18.88 -16.83
CA THR A 102 -1.50 19.78 -16.29
C THR A 102 -2.71 19.03 -15.75
N SER A 103 -2.93 17.80 -16.21
CA SER A 103 -3.99 16.90 -15.73
C SER A 103 -3.69 15.45 -16.07
N LEU A 104 -4.07 14.54 -15.19
CA LEU A 104 -4.03 13.09 -15.41
C LEU A 104 -5.41 12.51 -15.75
N GLN A 105 -6.42 13.39 -15.95
CA GLN A 105 -7.79 12.97 -16.23
C GLN A 105 -7.90 12.16 -17.53
N GLY A 106 -8.63 11.05 -17.48
CA GLY A 106 -8.84 10.16 -18.61
C GLY A 106 -7.63 9.29 -18.97
N GLY A 107 -6.50 9.46 -18.26
CA GLY A 107 -5.31 8.67 -18.48
C GLY A 107 -5.39 7.26 -17.94
N VAL A 108 -4.55 6.39 -18.50
CA VAL A 108 -4.36 5.01 -18.07
C VAL A 108 -2.91 4.82 -17.61
N LEU A 109 -2.73 4.31 -16.41
CA LEU A 109 -1.42 3.93 -15.88
C LEU A 109 -0.96 2.66 -16.60
N LEU A 110 0.20 2.72 -17.26
CA LEU A 110 0.88 1.54 -17.80
C LEU A 110 1.48 0.72 -16.66
N MET A 111 1.76 -0.55 -16.96
CA MET A 111 2.33 -1.48 -16.00
C MET A 111 3.57 -0.91 -15.31
N ALA A 112 3.48 -0.71 -14.00
CA ALA A 112 4.52 -0.12 -13.18
C ALA A 112 4.87 -1.05 -12.01
N PRO A 113 6.15 -1.42 -11.83
CA PRO A 113 6.58 -2.22 -10.70
C PRO A 113 6.56 -1.40 -9.41
N LEU A 114 5.99 -2.00 -8.35
CA LEU A 114 5.97 -1.43 -7.00
C LEU A 114 7.03 -2.11 -6.13
N LYS A 115 7.83 -1.29 -5.46
CA LYS A 115 8.93 -1.70 -4.59
C LYS A 115 8.75 -1.09 -3.21
N ALA A 116 9.26 -1.76 -2.18
CA ALA A 116 9.30 -1.19 -0.84
C ALA A 116 10.62 -0.43 -0.64
N GLY A 117 10.61 0.60 0.19
CA GLY A 117 11.77 1.43 0.45
C GLY A 117 12.91 0.68 1.16
N ASP A 118 12.59 -0.37 1.92
CA ASP A 118 13.54 -1.22 2.63
C ASP A 118 14.31 -2.17 1.71
N ASN A 119 13.70 -2.63 0.60
CA ASN A 119 14.32 -3.53 -0.36
C ASN A 119 13.98 -3.14 -1.80
N PRO A 120 14.74 -2.23 -2.41
CA PRO A 120 14.47 -1.73 -3.76
C PRO A 120 14.70 -2.77 -4.87
N SER A 121 15.35 -3.89 -4.59
CA SER A 121 15.56 -4.96 -5.57
C SER A 121 14.34 -5.88 -5.72
N LYS A 122 13.49 -5.98 -4.70
CA LYS A 122 12.34 -6.87 -4.68
C LYS A 122 11.09 -6.15 -5.21
N ILE A 123 10.44 -6.73 -6.23
CA ILE A 123 9.16 -6.25 -6.73
C ILE A 123 8.07 -6.92 -5.91
N TRP A 124 7.28 -6.10 -5.23
CA TRP A 124 6.17 -6.57 -4.38
C TRP A 124 4.86 -6.67 -5.15
N GLY A 125 4.61 -5.73 -6.04
CA GLY A 125 3.39 -5.69 -6.83
C GLY A 125 3.59 -5.04 -8.19
N MET A 126 2.58 -5.21 -9.05
CA MET A 126 2.52 -4.57 -10.35
C MET A 126 1.24 -3.74 -10.41
N ALA A 127 1.38 -2.47 -10.76
CA ALA A 127 0.27 -1.52 -10.86
C ALA A 127 -0.06 -1.18 -12.29
N GLN A 128 -1.36 -1.17 -12.65
CA GLN A 128 -1.88 -0.73 -13.95
C GLN A 128 -3.37 -0.40 -13.85
N GLY A 129 -3.87 0.43 -14.75
CA GLY A 129 -5.31 0.66 -14.87
C GLY A 129 -5.71 2.10 -15.13
N PRO A 130 -7.00 2.35 -15.33
CA PRO A 130 -7.53 3.69 -15.55
C PRO A 130 -7.44 4.54 -14.29
N ILE A 131 -7.05 5.80 -14.46
CA ILE A 131 -6.93 6.75 -13.35
C ILE A 131 -8.29 7.39 -13.08
N SER A 132 -8.74 7.31 -11.84
CA SER A 132 -9.88 8.06 -11.33
C SER A 132 -9.36 9.30 -10.59
N ILE A 133 -9.74 10.46 -11.05
CA ILE A 133 -9.48 11.73 -10.36
C ILE A 133 -10.68 12.02 -9.47
N GLY A 134 -10.44 12.18 -8.16
CA GLY A 134 -11.46 12.61 -7.23
C GLY A 134 -11.78 14.10 -7.46
N GLY A 135 -13.08 14.42 -7.54
CA GLY A 135 -13.55 15.78 -7.60
C GLY A 135 -14.54 16.04 -8.74
N TYR A 136 -15.23 17.12 -8.60
CA TYR A 136 -16.32 17.57 -9.45
C TYR A 136 -15.90 18.87 -10.16
N ASN A 137 -15.89 18.85 -11.48
CA ASN A 137 -15.76 20.05 -12.28
C ASN A 137 -17.18 20.64 -12.51
N ALA A 138 -17.54 21.66 -11.78
CA ALA A 138 -18.69 22.48 -12.14
C ALA A 138 -18.24 23.57 -13.10
N ASP A 139 -18.50 23.38 -14.38
CA ASP A 139 -18.40 24.43 -15.39
C ASP A 139 -19.65 25.31 -15.22
N SER A 140 -19.55 26.33 -14.38
CA SER A 140 -20.56 27.38 -14.30
C SER A 140 -20.21 28.43 -15.34
N GLY A 141 -21.02 28.57 -16.37
CA GLY A 141 -20.82 29.44 -17.55
C GLY A 141 -20.76 30.94 -17.27
N GLY A 142 -20.03 31.37 -16.27
CA GLY A 142 -19.77 32.76 -15.90
C GLY A 142 -18.41 32.86 -15.26
N GLY A 143 -17.44 33.29 -16.03
CA GLY A 143 -16.14 33.94 -15.71
C GLY A 143 -15.27 33.48 -14.55
N ASP A 144 -15.74 32.74 -13.57
CA ASP A 144 -14.98 32.26 -12.43
C ASP A 144 -14.83 30.72 -12.50
N GLN A 145 -13.71 30.25 -12.99
CA GLN A 145 -13.31 28.84 -12.94
C GLN A 145 -12.88 28.49 -11.51
N ILE A 146 -13.77 27.98 -10.71
CA ILE A 146 -13.41 27.36 -9.43
C ILE A 146 -12.79 25.97 -9.74
N LYS A 147 -11.49 25.93 -10.07
CA LYS A 147 -10.70 24.70 -10.14
C LYS A 147 -10.49 24.16 -8.74
N LYS A 148 -11.39 23.30 -8.27
CA LYS A 148 -11.33 22.68 -6.95
C LYS A 148 -10.73 21.27 -6.98
N ASN A 149 -10.09 20.87 -8.09
CA ASN A 149 -9.52 19.55 -8.28
C ASN A 149 -8.01 19.59 -8.42
N HIS A 150 -7.34 18.76 -7.64
CA HIS A 150 -5.93 18.41 -7.87
C HIS A 150 -5.87 17.44 -9.05
N ALA A 151 -5.92 17.98 -10.28
CA ALA A 151 -5.90 17.18 -11.51
C ALA A 151 -4.56 16.43 -11.73
N LEU A 152 -3.56 16.71 -10.90
CA LEU A 152 -2.22 16.10 -10.93
C LEU A 152 -2.09 14.85 -10.08
N THR A 153 -3.12 14.52 -9.29
CA THR A 153 -3.18 13.31 -8.48
C THR A 153 -4.43 12.52 -8.80
N GLY A 154 -4.34 11.21 -8.74
CA GLY A 154 -5.46 10.32 -8.98
C GLY A 154 -5.29 9.00 -8.25
N ARG A 155 -6.32 8.18 -8.30
CA ARG A 155 -6.34 6.84 -7.72
C ARG A 155 -6.72 5.83 -8.79
N VAL A 156 -6.09 4.67 -8.74
CA VAL A 156 -6.47 3.51 -9.55
C VAL A 156 -7.04 2.47 -8.60
N PRO A 157 -8.38 2.35 -8.52
CA PRO A 157 -9.02 1.38 -7.63
C PRO A 157 -8.67 -0.04 -8.07
N ASN A 158 -8.26 -0.88 -7.10
CA ASN A 158 -7.79 -2.25 -7.35
C ASN A 158 -6.71 -2.34 -8.46
N GLY A 159 -5.94 -1.25 -8.65
CA GLY A 159 -5.01 -1.11 -9.76
C GLY A 159 -3.70 -1.86 -9.58
N ALA A 160 -3.37 -2.32 -8.41
CA ALA A 160 -2.18 -3.14 -8.19
C ALA A 160 -2.54 -4.56 -7.83
N SER A 161 -1.71 -5.50 -8.27
CA SER A 161 -1.75 -6.90 -7.88
C SER A 161 -0.46 -7.30 -7.17
N LEU A 162 -0.58 -8.07 -6.10
CA LEU A 162 0.55 -8.59 -5.33
C LEU A 162 1.24 -9.72 -6.11
N VAL A 163 2.53 -9.59 -6.35
CA VAL A 163 3.34 -10.58 -7.09
C VAL A 163 4.18 -11.43 -6.14
N THR A 164 4.65 -10.84 -5.04
CA THR A 164 5.52 -11.51 -4.09
C THR A 164 4.83 -11.61 -2.72
N LYS A 165 4.84 -12.80 -2.13
CA LYS A 165 4.29 -13.03 -0.78
C LYS A 165 5.03 -12.15 0.23
N PRO A 166 4.31 -11.44 1.12
CA PRO A 166 4.93 -10.74 2.24
C PRO A 166 5.66 -11.73 3.15
N ASP A 167 6.88 -11.37 3.57
CA ASP A 167 7.72 -12.25 4.38
C ASP A 167 7.14 -12.45 5.79
N ASN A 168 6.26 -11.55 6.23
CA ASN A 168 5.74 -11.47 7.60
C ASN A 168 4.52 -12.39 7.89
N MET A 169 4.15 -13.28 6.96
CA MET A 169 2.99 -14.16 7.15
C MET A 169 3.31 -15.54 7.72
N ASP A 170 4.55 -15.81 8.08
CA ASP A 170 4.90 -17.07 8.74
C ASP A 170 4.90 -16.91 10.27
N PHE A 171 3.72 -16.69 10.86
CA PHE A 171 3.52 -16.76 12.31
C PHE A 171 3.97 -18.11 12.91
N SER A 172 4.09 -19.14 12.07
CA SER A 172 4.55 -20.46 12.48
C SER A 172 6.04 -20.53 12.77
N SER A 173 6.87 -19.62 12.20
CA SER A 173 8.32 -19.69 12.37
C SER A 173 8.81 -19.11 13.68
N GLU A 174 8.16 -18.07 14.21
CA GLU A 174 8.57 -17.42 15.46
C GLU A 174 7.85 -17.91 16.70
N LYS A 175 6.72 -18.62 16.56
CA LYS A 175 5.88 -19.11 17.68
C LYS A 175 5.54 -18.04 18.72
N LYS A 176 5.60 -16.77 18.34
CA LYS A 176 5.36 -15.61 19.19
C LYS A 176 4.50 -14.60 18.48
N LEU A 177 3.50 -14.08 19.22
CA LEU A 177 2.69 -12.95 18.76
C LEU A 177 2.94 -11.78 19.69
N ARG A 178 3.24 -10.60 19.12
CA ARG A 178 3.35 -9.36 19.88
C ARG A 178 2.21 -8.44 19.56
N PHE A 179 1.48 -8.08 20.59
CA PHE A 179 0.39 -7.11 20.51
C PHE A 179 0.92 -5.75 20.94
N ILE A 180 0.82 -4.77 20.06
CA ILE A 180 1.26 -3.40 20.32
C ILE A 180 0.04 -2.54 20.60
N LEU A 181 0.03 -1.83 21.73
CA LEU A 181 -1.06 -0.94 22.12
C LEU A 181 -1.02 0.34 21.28
N HIS A 182 -2.19 0.80 20.81
CA HIS A 182 -2.32 2.10 20.15
C HIS A 182 -1.91 3.26 21.07
N ASN A 183 -2.28 3.16 22.36
CA ASN A 183 -1.89 4.09 23.40
C ASN A 183 -1.12 3.32 24.46
N PRO A 184 0.22 3.52 24.59
CA PRO A 184 1.03 2.81 25.57
C PRO A 184 0.60 3.15 26.99
N ASP A 185 0.08 2.15 27.74
CA ASP A 185 -0.26 2.25 29.14
C ASP A 185 0.00 0.91 29.85
N TYR A 186 0.74 1.00 30.97
CA TYR A 186 1.19 -0.20 31.66
C TYR A 186 0.05 -0.98 32.34
N ASN A 187 -0.96 -0.27 32.85
CA ASN A 187 -2.13 -0.91 33.47
C ASN A 187 -2.96 -1.64 32.41
N THR A 188 -3.20 -0.99 31.29
CA THR A 188 -3.91 -1.60 30.15
C THR A 188 -3.16 -2.83 29.62
N ALA A 189 -1.83 -2.79 29.55
CA ALA A 189 -1.02 -3.94 29.12
C ALA A 189 -1.13 -5.13 30.10
N ILE A 190 -1.18 -4.86 31.42
CA ILE A 190 -1.40 -5.89 32.45
C ILE A 190 -2.80 -6.48 32.34
N ASP A 191 -3.84 -5.65 32.19
CA ASP A 191 -5.22 -6.10 32.05
C ASP A 191 -5.40 -6.98 30.81
N ILE A 192 -4.77 -6.60 29.68
CA ILE A 192 -4.76 -7.42 28.47
C ILE A 192 -4.08 -8.77 28.71
N LYS A 193 -2.91 -8.78 29.34
CA LYS A 193 -2.21 -10.02 29.72
C LYS A 193 -3.10 -10.94 30.58
N GLU A 194 -3.71 -10.40 31.63
CA GLU A 194 -4.59 -11.18 32.53
C GLU A 194 -5.79 -11.76 31.79
N LYS A 195 -6.40 -10.98 30.90
CA LYS A 195 -7.51 -11.45 30.07
C LYS A 195 -7.09 -12.54 29.08
N MET A 196 -5.90 -12.43 28.50
CA MET A 196 -5.37 -13.45 27.59
C MET A 196 -5.06 -14.76 28.31
N ILE A 197 -4.47 -14.71 29.51
CA ILE A 197 -4.18 -15.90 30.35
C ILE A 197 -5.47 -16.57 30.80
N THR A 198 -6.51 -15.80 31.13
CA THR A 198 -7.80 -16.35 31.59
C THR A 198 -8.68 -16.84 30.44
N PHE A 199 -8.35 -16.48 29.19
CA PHE A 199 -9.10 -16.93 28.04
C PHE A 199 -8.61 -18.32 27.60
N THR A 200 -9.39 -19.34 27.92
CA THR A 200 -9.23 -20.71 27.40
C THR A 200 -10.17 -20.87 26.20
N PRO A 201 -9.65 -21.01 24.97
CA PRO A 201 -10.49 -21.34 23.82
C PRO A 201 -11.22 -22.67 24.04
N GLU A 202 -12.46 -22.77 23.59
CA GLU A 202 -13.20 -24.04 23.68
C GLU A 202 -12.42 -25.16 22.98
N GLY A 203 -11.97 -26.14 23.74
CA GLY A 203 -11.20 -27.31 23.25
C GLY A 203 -9.68 -27.24 23.48
N ALA A 204 -9.13 -26.17 24.00
CA ALA A 204 -7.73 -26.10 24.39
C ALA A 204 -7.55 -26.11 25.90
N ASN A 205 -6.87 -27.14 26.41
CA ASN A 205 -6.52 -27.27 27.84
C ASN A 205 -5.18 -26.59 28.20
N VAL A 206 -4.65 -25.74 27.32
CA VAL A 206 -3.34 -25.12 27.51
C VAL A 206 -3.52 -23.65 27.81
N PRO A 207 -3.06 -23.14 28.96
CA PRO A 207 -3.08 -21.72 29.26
C PRO A 207 -2.15 -20.98 28.30
N VAL A 208 -2.62 -19.87 27.74
CA VAL A 208 -1.82 -18.98 26.91
C VAL A 208 -0.76 -18.30 27.77
N ASP A 209 0.52 -18.46 27.43
CA ASP A 209 1.62 -17.76 28.12
C ASP A 209 1.77 -16.35 27.52
N ALA A 210 1.36 -15.35 28.29
CA ALA A 210 1.44 -13.94 27.91
C ALA A 210 2.36 -13.16 28.84
N LYS A 211 3.24 -12.33 28.28
CA LYS A 211 4.23 -11.53 29.00
C LYS A 211 4.18 -10.08 28.54
N VAL A 212 4.15 -9.14 29.50
CA VAL A 212 4.30 -7.72 29.21
C VAL A 212 5.79 -7.39 29.04
N LEU A 213 6.18 -6.96 27.84
CA LEU A 213 7.55 -6.55 27.54
C LEU A 213 7.80 -5.08 27.84
N SER A 214 6.79 -4.24 27.61
CA SER A 214 6.83 -2.80 27.88
C SER A 214 5.42 -2.25 28.10
N SER A 215 5.29 -0.97 28.42
CA SER A 215 4.00 -0.28 28.56
C SER A 215 3.10 -0.36 27.31
N GLY A 216 3.67 -0.68 26.17
CA GLY A 216 2.96 -0.73 24.90
C GLY A 216 3.01 -2.10 24.21
N VAL A 217 3.67 -3.12 24.78
CA VAL A 217 3.87 -4.40 24.09
C VAL A 217 3.56 -5.58 25.01
N VAL A 218 2.66 -6.42 24.55
CA VAL A 218 2.32 -7.71 25.18
C VAL A 218 2.72 -8.83 24.22
N GLU A 219 3.65 -9.69 24.65
CA GLU A 219 4.09 -10.86 23.90
C GLU A 219 3.30 -12.10 24.37
N VAL A 220 2.84 -12.87 23.41
CA VAL A 220 2.13 -14.15 23.63
C VAL A 220 2.93 -15.25 22.97
N ASN A 221 3.33 -16.24 23.74
CA ASN A 221 3.98 -17.43 23.25
C ASN A 221 2.90 -18.43 22.75
N LEU A 222 3.04 -18.86 21.50
CA LEU A 222 2.19 -19.89 20.91
C LEU A 222 2.83 -21.24 21.20
N ASP A 223 2.17 -22.04 22.07
CA ASP A 223 2.66 -23.38 22.39
C ASP A 223 2.45 -24.32 21.18
N GLU A 224 3.41 -25.22 20.96
CA GLU A 224 3.37 -26.18 19.85
C GLU A 224 2.12 -27.05 19.90
N GLN A 225 1.65 -27.37 21.10
CA GLN A 225 0.43 -28.15 21.33
C GLN A 225 -0.85 -27.44 20.87
N LEU A 226 -0.88 -26.09 20.93
CA LEU A 226 -1.99 -25.29 20.42
C LEU A 226 -2.03 -25.26 18.89
N LEU A 227 -0.88 -25.26 18.25
CA LEU A 227 -0.74 -25.26 16.79
C LEU A 227 -1.05 -26.65 16.20
N GLU A 228 -0.68 -27.73 16.88
CA GLU A 228 -0.98 -29.09 16.43
C GLU A 228 -2.45 -29.46 16.64
N ALA A 229 -3.07 -28.98 17.71
CA ALA A 229 -4.49 -29.24 17.99
C ALA A 229 -5.44 -28.52 17.03
N ASN A 230 -5.02 -27.43 16.41
CA ASN A 230 -5.86 -26.66 15.49
C ASN A 230 -5.03 -25.96 14.42
N PRO A 231 -4.61 -26.65 13.33
CA PRO A 231 -3.76 -26.09 12.29
C PRO A 231 -4.41 -24.91 11.53
N ASN A 232 -5.70 -24.70 11.69
CA ASN A 232 -6.46 -23.57 11.12
C ASN A 232 -6.74 -22.46 12.15
N TYR A 233 -6.15 -22.53 13.35
CA TYR A 233 -6.32 -21.49 14.35
C TYR A 233 -5.55 -20.24 13.93
N VAL A 234 -6.19 -19.40 13.17
CA VAL A 234 -5.79 -18.01 12.95
C VAL A 234 -6.53 -17.20 14.00
N PRO A 235 -5.84 -16.56 14.95
CA PRO A 235 -6.52 -15.64 15.87
C PRO A 235 -7.14 -14.51 15.06
N GLY A 236 -8.46 -14.45 15.06
CA GLY A 236 -9.28 -13.45 14.36
C GLY A 236 -9.38 -12.12 15.13
#